data_ec49a95cacac781842b31439c270bbde
#
_entry.id   ec49a95cacac781842b31439c270bbde
#
_cell.length_a   1.000
_cell.length_b   1.000
_cell.length_c   1.000
_cell.angle_alpha   90.00
_cell.angle_beta   90.00
_cell.angle_gamma   90.00
#
_symmetry.space_group_name_H-M   'P 1'
#
loop_
_entity.id
_entity.type
_entity.pdbx_description
1 polymer ?
#
loop_
_entity_poly.entity_id
_entity_poly.type
_entity_poly.pdbx_seq_one_letter_code
_entity_poly.pdbx_strand_id
1 'polypeptide(L)'
;EIAQCLVGSEMCIRDRSEIEQFRRFLTEGGWCILEEDMVLEDGKYYPMMSVTKKETAMPLDNPYRNAKDIDFLYGAYLLKEGHPVLQDYLKREAQIYRELLEKLSAISDRPEIQKRIHEVEKKAEQTERAIQEMSK
;
A
#
# COMPACT_ATOMS: atom_id res chain seq x y z
N GLU A 1 8.47 23.23 -6.59
CA GLU A 1 7.02 23.16 -6.67
C GLU A 1 6.48 21.87 -6.06
N ILE A 2 5.50 21.99 -5.20
CA ILE A 2 4.90 20.85 -4.52
C ILE A 2 3.50 20.62 -5.05
N ALA A 3 3.23 19.39 -5.47
CA ALA A 3 1.90 18.98 -5.88
C ALA A 3 1.38 17.97 -4.86
N GLN A 4 0.12 18.09 -4.51
CA GLN A 4 -0.54 17.16 -3.59
C GLN A 4 -1.50 16.27 -4.38
N CYS A 5 -1.33 14.97 -4.22
CA CYS A 5 -2.20 13.99 -4.87
C CYS A 5 -3.14 13.38 -3.86
N LEU A 6 -4.43 13.46 -4.14
CA LEU A 6 -5.47 12.80 -3.35
C LEU A 6 -5.97 11.59 -4.14
N VAL A 7 -5.80 10.41 -3.56
CA VAL A 7 -6.25 9.17 -4.18
C VAL A 7 -7.49 8.71 -3.44
N GLY A 8 -8.52 8.33 -4.17
CA GLY A 8 -9.78 7.92 -3.57
C GLY A 8 -10.95 8.84 -3.87
N SER A 9 -10.73 9.92 -4.64
CA SER A 9 -11.79 10.80 -5.14
C SER A 9 -12.49 10.14 -6.33
N GLU A 10 -13.25 10.91 -7.12
CA GLU A 10 -13.90 10.39 -8.31
C GLU A 10 -12.93 9.82 -9.34
N MET A 11 -11.70 10.30 -9.34
CA MET A 11 -10.63 9.78 -10.18
C MET A 11 -9.77 8.81 -9.41
N CYS A 12 -10.30 8.22 -8.37
CA CYS A 12 -9.52 7.47 -7.41
C CYS A 12 -8.94 6.19 -7.97
N ILE A 13 -7.79 5.89 -7.45
CA ILE A 13 -7.16 4.60 -7.61
C ILE A 13 -7.91 3.64 -6.68
N ARG A 14 -8.59 2.67 -7.25
CA ARG A 14 -9.51 1.81 -6.49
C ARG A 14 -8.86 0.59 -5.87
N ASP A 15 -7.71 0.18 -6.38
CA ASP A 15 -7.05 -0.98 -5.83
C ASP A 15 -5.57 -0.70 -5.54
N ARG A 16 -4.99 -1.60 -4.76
CA ARG A 16 -3.62 -1.51 -4.29
C ARG A 16 -2.59 -1.45 -5.40
N SER A 17 -2.82 -2.20 -6.48
CA SER A 17 -1.84 -2.27 -7.56
C SER A 17 -1.73 -0.95 -8.32
N GLU A 18 -2.83 -0.20 -8.44
CA GLU A 18 -2.79 1.12 -9.07
C GLU A 18 -2.03 2.12 -8.21
N ILE A 19 -2.21 2.06 -6.90
CA ILE A 19 -1.50 2.93 -5.96
C ILE A 19 -0.01 2.59 -5.98
N GLU A 20 0.32 1.31 -5.99
CA GLU A 20 1.70 0.85 -6.09
C GLU A 20 2.37 1.37 -7.36
N GLN A 21 1.70 1.21 -8.49
CA GLN A 21 2.21 1.68 -9.78
C GLN A 21 2.42 3.18 -9.79
N PHE A 22 1.50 3.92 -9.18
CA PHE A 22 1.61 5.38 -9.11
C PHE A 22 2.82 5.79 -8.27
N ARG A 23 3.05 5.16 -7.13
CA ARG A 23 4.22 5.44 -6.31
C ARG A 23 5.51 5.11 -7.04
N ARG A 24 5.56 3.99 -7.75
CA ARG A 24 6.72 3.61 -8.56
C ARG A 24 6.96 4.61 -9.69
N PHE A 25 5.88 5.03 -10.35
CA PHE A 25 5.96 6.05 -11.39
C PHE A 25 6.59 7.33 -10.87
N LEU A 26 6.16 7.80 -9.71
CA LEU A 26 6.70 9.01 -9.12
C LEU A 26 8.18 8.88 -8.79
N THR A 27 8.56 7.81 -8.11
CA THR A 27 9.95 7.64 -7.66
C THR A 27 10.91 7.38 -8.80
N GLU A 28 10.47 6.70 -9.85
CA GLU A 28 11.30 6.40 -11.02
C GLU A 28 11.29 7.54 -12.04
N GLY A 29 10.23 8.32 -12.06
CA GLY A 29 10.01 9.37 -13.05
C GLY A 29 10.56 10.75 -12.70
N GLY A 30 11.40 10.83 -11.68
CA GLY A 30 12.01 12.11 -11.30
C GLY A 30 11.21 12.94 -10.31
N TRP A 31 10.28 12.31 -9.62
CA TRP A 31 9.51 12.94 -8.54
C TRP A 31 9.95 12.42 -7.18
N CYS A 32 9.79 13.25 -6.17
CA CYS A 32 10.13 12.88 -4.80
C CYS A 32 8.88 12.98 -3.94
N ILE A 33 8.54 11.89 -3.24
CA ILE A 33 7.41 11.87 -2.31
C ILE A 33 7.93 12.43 -0.98
N LEU A 34 7.36 13.54 -0.54
CA LEU A 34 7.81 14.24 0.66
C LEU A 34 7.04 13.85 1.91
N GLU A 35 5.76 13.59 1.78
CA GLU A 35 4.88 13.25 2.88
C GLU A 35 3.77 12.36 2.39
N GLU A 36 3.25 11.56 3.29
CA GLU A 36 2.07 10.75 3.02
C GLU A 36 1.13 10.81 4.20
N ASP A 37 -0.16 10.71 3.92
CA ASP A 37 -1.19 10.61 4.94
C ASP A 37 -2.26 9.65 4.44
N MET A 38 -3.12 9.23 5.34
CA MET A 38 -4.23 8.34 5.00
C MET A 38 -5.41 8.69 5.87
N VAL A 39 -6.58 8.81 5.25
CA VAL A 39 -7.80 9.10 5.98
C VAL A 39 -8.85 8.04 5.71
N LEU A 40 -9.72 7.84 6.67
CA LEU A 40 -10.88 6.96 6.55
C LEU A 40 -12.13 7.83 6.54
N GLU A 41 -12.91 7.74 5.47
CA GLU A 41 -14.13 8.53 5.33
C GLU A 41 -15.21 7.66 4.69
N ASP A 42 -16.37 7.59 5.32
CA ASP A 42 -17.50 6.79 4.84
C ASP A 42 -17.11 5.33 4.55
N GLY A 43 -16.27 4.75 5.39
CA GLY A 43 -15.83 3.37 5.25
C GLY A 43 -14.79 3.12 4.16
N LYS A 44 -14.29 4.20 3.54
CA LYS A 44 -13.29 4.09 2.49
C LYS A 44 -11.97 4.72 2.93
N TYR A 45 -10.86 4.11 2.50
CA TYR A 45 -9.53 4.58 2.82
C TYR A 45 -8.95 5.38 1.67
N TYR A 46 -8.49 6.59 1.97
CA TYR A 46 -7.95 7.51 0.98
C TYR A 46 -6.49 7.85 1.30
N PRO A 47 -5.54 7.27 0.56
CA PRO A 47 -4.16 7.69 0.71
C PRO A 47 -3.92 9.04 0.04
N MET A 48 -3.08 9.85 0.68
CA MET A 48 -2.71 11.16 0.16
C MET A 48 -1.18 11.29 0.19
N MET A 49 -0.64 12.04 -0.74
CA MET A 49 0.80 12.26 -0.74
C MET A 49 1.14 13.63 -1.31
N SER A 50 2.20 14.23 -0.77
CA SER A 50 2.78 15.47 -1.28
C SER A 50 4.02 15.12 -2.05
N VAL A 51 4.12 15.62 -3.28
CA VAL A 51 5.25 15.30 -4.15
C VAL A 51 5.86 16.59 -4.69
N THR A 52 7.15 16.53 -5.00
CA THR A 52 7.86 17.63 -5.64
C THR A 52 8.71 17.07 -6.77
N LYS A 53 8.98 17.91 -7.76
CA LYS A 53 9.85 17.52 -8.85
C LYS A 53 11.28 17.37 -8.31
N LYS A 54 11.93 16.27 -8.67
CA LYS A 54 13.27 15.95 -8.20
C LYS A 54 14.29 16.71 -9.02
N GLU A 55 14.84 17.77 -8.46
CA GLU A 55 15.91 18.54 -9.12
C GLU A 55 17.29 18.10 -8.68
N THR A 56 17.37 17.51 -7.47
CA THR A 56 18.61 17.00 -6.91
C THR A 56 18.40 15.58 -6.42
N ALA A 57 19.45 14.95 -5.94
CA ALA A 57 19.35 13.62 -5.37
C ALA A 57 18.37 13.59 -4.20
N MET A 58 17.63 12.50 -4.08
CA MET A 58 16.69 12.29 -3.00
C MET A 58 17.40 12.39 -1.65
N PRO A 59 16.80 13.09 -0.65
CA PRO A 59 17.41 13.20 0.67
C PRO A 59 17.72 11.84 1.29
N LEU A 60 18.79 11.77 2.06
CA LEU A 60 19.23 10.52 2.69
C LEU A 60 18.21 9.93 3.65
N ASP A 61 17.41 10.78 4.29
CA ASP A 61 16.39 10.36 5.24
C ASP A 61 15.04 10.04 4.59
N ASN A 62 14.93 10.18 3.26
CA ASN A 62 13.69 9.87 2.57
C ASN A 62 13.49 8.36 2.54
N PRO A 63 12.35 7.85 3.07
CA PRO A 63 12.14 6.39 3.14
C PRO A 63 12.04 5.71 1.79
N TYR A 64 11.79 6.45 0.72
CA TYR A 64 11.75 5.87 -0.64
C TYR A 64 13.11 5.66 -1.26
N ARG A 65 14.17 6.11 -0.62
CA ARG A 65 15.53 5.93 -1.14
C ARG A 65 15.90 4.46 -1.31
N ASN A 66 15.47 3.62 -0.36
CA ASN A 66 15.71 2.17 -0.40
C ASN A 66 14.38 1.44 -0.21
N ALA A 67 13.40 1.81 -1.00
CA ALA A 67 12.04 1.30 -0.83
C ALA A 67 11.93 -0.19 -1.21
N LYS A 68 11.17 -0.91 -0.42
CA LYS A 68 10.81 -2.31 -0.64
C LYS A 68 9.42 -2.37 -1.26
N ASP A 69 9.00 -3.55 -1.69
CA ASP A 69 7.68 -3.76 -2.28
C ASP A 69 6.57 -3.21 -1.41
N ILE A 70 6.62 -3.46 -0.09
CA ILE A 70 5.57 -3.00 0.83
C ILE A 70 5.54 -1.48 0.96
N ASP A 71 6.65 -0.80 0.75
CA ASP A 71 6.71 0.66 0.79
C ASP A 71 5.90 1.26 -0.36
N PHE A 72 5.95 0.65 -1.53
CA PHE A 72 5.16 1.11 -2.67
C PHE A 72 3.69 0.74 -2.53
N LEU A 73 3.40 -0.41 -1.92
CA LEU A 73 2.03 -0.88 -1.71
C LEU A 73 1.27 -0.05 -0.68
N TYR A 74 1.91 0.28 0.43
CA TYR A 74 1.23 0.87 1.58
C TYR A 74 1.69 2.28 1.93
N GLY A 75 2.82 2.73 1.40
CA GLY A 75 3.38 4.02 1.68
C GLY A 75 4.51 3.96 2.70
N ALA A 76 5.72 4.32 2.27
CA ALA A 76 6.91 4.23 3.12
C ALA A 76 6.81 5.13 4.36
N TYR A 77 6.25 6.34 4.20
CA TYR A 77 6.06 7.24 5.34
C TYR A 77 5.03 6.71 6.32
N LEU A 78 3.93 6.15 5.80
CA LEU A 78 2.87 5.61 6.65
C LEU A 78 3.37 4.42 7.46
N LEU A 79 4.17 3.56 6.85
CA LEU A 79 4.75 2.41 7.55
C LEU A 79 5.77 2.86 8.60
N LYS A 80 6.62 3.80 8.26
CA LYS A 80 7.65 4.32 9.17
C LYS A 80 7.04 5.00 10.40
N GLU A 81 5.97 5.76 10.18
CA GLU A 81 5.28 6.48 11.25
C GLU A 81 4.36 5.58 12.08
N GLY A 82 4.03 4.39 11.57
CA GLY A 82 3.02 3.55 12.21
C GLY A 82 1.65 4.21 12.20
N HIS A 83 1.28 4.80 11.08
CA HIS A 83 0.05 5.61 10.96
C HIS A 83 -1.19 4.82 11.42
N PRO A 84 -2.00 5.38 12.33
CA PRO A 84 -3.13 4.63 12.91
C PRO A 84 -4.19 4.22 11.89
N VAL A 85 -4.46 5.03 10.88
CA VAL A 85 -5.42 4.66 9.84
C VAL A 85 -4.88 3.52 9.00
N LEU A 86 -3.57 3.51 8.69
CA LEU A 86 -2.97 2.40 7.98
C LEU A 86 -2.98 1.12 8.83
N GLN A 87 -2.74 1.22 10.13
CA GLN A 87 -2.84 0.06 11.03
C GLN A 87 -4.23 -0.57 10.97
N ASP A 88 -5.27 0.25 11.01
CA ASP A 88 -6.65 -0.20 10.92
C ASP A 88 -6.92 -0.87 9.56
N TYR A 89 -6.45 -0.24 8.49
CA TYR A 89 -6.58 -0.78 7.13
C TYR A 89 -5.91 -2.16 7.02
N LEU A 90 -4.69 -2.30 7.53
CA LEU A 90 -3.95 -3.55 7.45
C LEU A 90 -4.60 -4.67 8.25
N LYS A 91 -5.11 -4.37 9.44
CA LYS A 91 -5.82 -5.36 10.26
C LYS A 91 -7.08 -5.84 9.55
N ARG A 92 -7.79 -4.92 8.94
CA ARG A 92 -9.00 -5.24 8.18
C ARG A 92 -8.68 -6.11 6.97
N GLU A 93 -7.62 -5.75 6.22
CA GLU A 93 -7.17 -6.54 5.07
C GLU A 93 -6.74 -7.94 5.48
N ALA A 94 -6.00 -8.06 6.57
CA ALA A 94 -5.56 -9.36 7.09
C ALA A 94 -6.75 -10.25 7.42
N GLN A 95 -7.79 -9.68 8.03
CA GLN A 95 -9.00 -10.42 8.36
C GLN A 95 -9.74 -10.88 7.10
N ILE A 96 -9.87 -9.98 6.12
CA ILE A 96 -10.53 -10.30 4.84
C ILE A 96 -9.82 -11.46 4.14
N TYR A 97 -8.49 -11.41 4.07
CA TYR A 97 -7.72 -12.48 3.42
C TYR A 97 -7.83 -13.80 4.18
N ARG A 98 -7.84 -13.75 5.49
CA ARG A 98 -7.99 -14.95 6.32
C ARG A 98 -9.33 -15.64 6.05
N GLU A 99 -10.42 -14.88 6.05
CA GLU A 99 -11.75 -15.38 5.77
C GLU A 99 -11.86 -15.93 4.34
N LEU A 100 -11.27 -15.21 3.39
CA LEU A 100 -11.28 -15.63 1.99
C LEU A 100 -10.51 -16.94 1.78
N LEU A 101 -9.36 -17.09 2.44
CA LEU A 101 -8.58 -18.33 2.37
C LEU A 101 -9.35 -19.51 2.96
N GLU A 102 -10.09 -19.32 4.05
CA GLU A 102 -10.93 -20.37 4.62
C GLU A 102 -11.99 -20.83 3.61
N LYS A 103 -12.66 -19.88 2.96
CA LYS A 103 -13.68 -20.20 1.96
C LYS A 103 -13.11 -20.91 0.76
N LEU A 104 -11.97 -20.45 0.26
CA LEU A 104 -11.31 -21.05 -0.90
C LEU A 104 -10.79 -22.45 -0.59
N SER A 105 -10.27 -22.65 0.63
CA SER A 105 -9.76 -23.95 1.05
C SER A 105 -10.86 -25.02 1.08
N ALA A 106 -12.11 -24.62 1.35
CA ALA A 106 -13.24 -25.55 1.37
C ALA A 106 -13.63 -26.07 -0.01
N ILE A 107 -13.18 -25.38 -1.08
CA ILE A 107 -13.49 -25.74 -2.46
C ILE A 107 -12.23 -25.88 -3.32
N SER A 108 -11.14 -26.37 -2.72
CA SER A 108 -9.81 -26.34 -3.31
C SER A 108 -9.53 -27.44 -4.34
N ASP A 109 -10.56 -28.15 -4.81
CA ASP A 109 -10.42 -29.27 -5.74
C ASP A 109 -10.23 -28.88 -7.21
N ARG A 110 -10.27 -27.58 -7.52
CA ARG A 110 -10.14 -27.08 -8.89
C ARG A 110 -8.83 -26.30 -9.07
N PRO A 111 -8.16 -26.45 -10.25
CA PRO A 111 -6.91 -25.72 -10.52
C PRO A 111 -7.03 -24.21 -10.42
N GLU A 112 -8.14 -23.60 -10.90
CA GLU A 112 -8.34 -22.17 -10.82
C GLU A 112 -8.51 -21.68 -9.39
N ILE A 113 -9.06 -22.52 -8.51
CA ILE A 113 -9.18 -22.20 -7.09
C ILE A 113 -7.79 -22.23 -6.43
N GLN A 114 -6.96 -23.22 -6.79
CA GLN A 114 -5.58 -23.29 -6.28
C GLN A 114 -4.78 -22.05 -6.66
N LYS A 115 -4.93 -21.60 -7.90
CA LYS A 115 -4.29 -20.39 -8.36
C LYS A 115 -4.73 -19.16 -7.55
N ARG A 116 -6.02 -19.05 -7.29
CA ARG A 116 -6.59 -17.95 -6.51
C ARG A 116 -6.07 -18.00 -5.07
N ILE A 117 -5.96 -19.17 -4.49
CA ILE A 117 -5.40 -19.34 -3.14
C ILE A 117 -3.99 -18.79 -3.09
N HIS A 118 -3.13 -19.11 -4.06
CA HIS A 118 -1.77 -18.60 -4.12
C HIS A 118 -1.73 -17.08 -4.19
N GLU A 119 -2.61 -16.48 -5.01
CA GLU A 119 -2.68 -15.03 -5.12
C GLU A 119 -3.06 -14.37 -3.81
N VAL A 120 -4.05 -14.92 -3.11
CA VAL A 120 -4.52 -14.39 -1.84
C VAL A 120 -3.46 -14.59 -0.75
N GLU A 121 -2.78 -15.74 -0.73
CA GLU A 121 -1.69 -16.00 0.21
C GLU A 121 -0.57 -14.99 0.07
N LYS A 122 -0.22 -14.63 -1.17
CA LYS A 122 0.81 -13.63 -1.42
C LYS A 122 0.41 -12.26 -0.87
N LYS A 123 -0.83 -11.87 -1.10
CA LYS A 123 -1.34 -10.59 -0.58
C LYS A 123 -1.39 -10.59 0.95
N ALA A 124 -1.81 -11.71 1.54
CA ALA A 124 -1.84 -11.85 2.99
C ALA A 124 -0.44 -11.75 3.58
N GLU A 125 0.55 -12.35 2.95
CA GLU A 125 1.94 -12.27 3.39
C GLU A 125 2.45 -10.82 3.35
N GLN A 126 2.15 -10.09 2.28
CA GLN A 126 2.54 -8.69 2.15
C GLN A 126 1.92 -7.85 3.27
N THR A 127 0.65 -8.10 3.58
CA THR A 127 -0.06 -7.41 4.65
C THR A 127 0.58 -7.69 6.01
N GLU A 128 0.93 -8.95 6.27
CA GLU A 128 1.60 -9.34 7.53
C GLU A 128 2.97 -8.69 7.66
N ARG A 129 3.74 -8.63 6.58
CA ARG A 129 5.05 -7.96 6.60
C ARG A 129 4.91 -6.48 6.91
N ALA A 130 3.89 -5.84 6.35
CA ALA A 130 3.64 -4.43 6.62
C ALA A 130 3.29 -4.21 8.09
N ILE A 131 2.46 -5.07 8.68
CA ILE A 131 2.11 -5.00 10.10
C ILE A 131 3.36 -5.14 10.96
N GLN A 132 4.24 -6.08 10.62
CA GLN A 132 5.49 -6.30 11.34
C GLN A 132 6.41 -5.08 11.26
N GLU A 133 6.50 -4.45 10.08
CA GLU A 133 7.31 -3.25 9.93
C GLU A 133 6.81 -2.11 10.80
N MET A 134 5.49 -1.96 10.92
CA MET A 134 4.90 -0.92 11.77
C MET A 134 5.10 -1.18 13.25
N SER A 135 5.35 -2.41 13.63
CA SER A 135 5.55 -2.79 15.04
C SER A 135 6.98 -2.56 15.53
N LYS A 136 7.89 -2.21 14.62
CA LYS A 136 9.31 -1.98 14.96
C LYS A 136 9.56 -0.57 15.57
#